data_eef1b063144c053d556e9e0ea1badd43
#
_entry.id   eef1b063144c053d556e9e0ea1badd43
#
_cell.length_a   1.000
_cell.length_b   1.000
_cell.length_c   1.000
_cell.angle_alpha   90.00
_cell.angle_beta   90.00
_cell.angle_gamma   90.00
#
_symmetry.space_group_name_H-M   'P 1'
#
loop_
_entity.id
_entity.type
_entity.pdbx_description
1 polymer ?
#
loop_
_entity_poly.entity_id
_entity_poly.type
_entity_poly.pdbx_seq_one_letter_code
_entity_poly.pdbx_strand_id
1 'polypeptide(L)'
;MRIPLTGTCLTAVLFILVSCGPVGAVDQAIEDTVESPIFTPEATAAALVAPPMEFLGTVDERMSDLLDYYGVPGASLALVHQGEVVWVKGYGLADRVQEIPMEPNTVFPVTSISTAVSAWGALTLAEDGTLDLDAPVEDYLTRWQLESGTYDTAKVTTRRILSHTAGLSVLGYSGYPDPDTIPALEDLLAGSAEGVDRVELIEVPGATWRYSAGGYSVLELLLEELSGESFSAYMQQQVLQPLGMADSSFELTAAQQEKLAAGFDAAQQVVAPVYYPATAASGLYSTAGDLARFLTAAMEGVEGRPVGAGVLSPESVSEMLRPAVNTWSAFQYGEQGKAGMGYALYNLRNGITLVLQFGGGQGFRSMAVMAPELGEGLVVLSNSDRGEEFSMRLLCAWSAWATDNVPEMCTSIQ
;
A
#
# COMPACT_ATOMS: atom_id res chain seq x y z
N MET A 1 -0.43 11.46 49.33
CA MET A 1 -0.59 10.04 48.98
C MET A 1 -0.48 9.94 47.46
N ARG A 2 0.68 9.52 46.96
CA ARG A 2 1.00 9.49 45.52
C ARG A 2 0.71 8.09 45.02
N ILE A 3 -0.14 7.96 44.01
CA ILE A 3 -0.43 6.71 43.29
C ILE A 3 0.46 6.71 42.02
N PRO A 4 1.24 5.66 41.76
CA PRO A 4 2.00 5.56 40.51
C PRO A 4 1.09 5.10 39.39
N LEU A 5 1.11 5.85 38.29
CA LEU A 5 0.57 5.45 37.00
C LEU A 5 1.56 4.49 36.32
N THR A 6 1.19 3.22 36.23
CA THR A 6 1.87 2.25 35.36
C THR A 6 1.37 2.44 33.94
N GLY A 7 2.21 2.99 33.08
CA GLY A 7 1.93 3.11 31.64
C GLY A 7 2.05 1.75 30.96
N THR A 8 0.95 1.23 30.50
CA THR A 8 0.91 0.15 29.50
C THR A 8 1.19 0.76 28.14
N CYS A 9 2.31 0.40 27.54
CA CYS A 9 2.67 0.79 26.20
C CYS A 9 1.78 0.00 25.22
N LEU A 10 0.75 0.64 24.68
CA LEU A 10 -0.04 0.11 23.57
C LEU A 10 0.82 0.24 22.32
N THR A 11 1.29 -0.87 21.77
CA THR A 11 1.90 -0.93 20.44
C THR A 11 0.79 -0.80 19.39
N ALA A 12 0.36 0.45 19.16
CA ALA A 12 -0.49 0.75 18.00
C ALA A 12 0.38 0.67 16.74
N VAL A 13 -0.04 -0.11 15.76
CA VAL A 13 0.47 -0.05 14.39
C VAL A 13 0.09 1.32 13.83
N LEU A 14 0.93 2.30 14.08
CA LEU A 14 0.78 3.63 13.55
C LEU A 14 1.64 3.73 12.30
N PHE A 15 1.01 3.60 11.15
CA PHE A 15 1.56 4.15 9.95
C PHE A 15 1.75 5.65 10.19
N ILE A 16 3.02 6.07 10.22
CA ILE A 16 3.43 7.46 10.30
C ILE A 16 3.07 8.14 11.63
N LEU A 17 3.78 7.79 12.70
CA LEU A 17 4.13 8.75 13.73
C LEU A 17 5.63 8.63 13.99
N VAL A 18 6.34 9.70 13.66
CA VAL A 18 7.68 9.93 14.15
C VAL A 18 7.64 9.83 15.67
N SER A 19 8.19 8.76 16.24
CA SER A 19 8.43 8.71 17.67
C SER A 19 9.57 9.68 17.98
N CYS A 20 9.26 10.87 18.49
CA CYS A 20 10.21 11.67 19.24
C CYS A 20 10.53 10.96 20.55
N GLY A 21 11.41 9.96 20.49
CA GLY A 21 12.17 9.51 21.64
C GLY A 21 13.41 10.42 21.79
N PRO A 22 13.89 10.69 23.01
CA PRO A 22 15.14 11.44 23.15
C PRO A 22 16.27 10.64 22.52
N VAL A 23 16.88 11.19 21.48
CA VAL A 23 18.12 10.69 20.89
C VAL A 23 19.18 10.76 22.01
N GLY A 24 19.50 9.59 22.57
CA GLY A 24 20.68 9.44 23.38
C GLY A 24 21.88 9.74 22.49
N ALA A 25 22.78 10.59 23.00
CA ALA A 25 24.02 10.95 22.36
C ALA A 25 24.76 9.70 21.87
N VAL A 26 24.69 9.45 20.58
CA VAL A 26 25.60 8.56 19.87
C VAL A 26 26.52 9.46 19.08
N ASP A 27 27.78 9.34 19.41
CA ASP A 27 28.96 10.01 18.93
C ASP A 27 28.82 10.89 17.68
N GLN A 28 29.09 12.18 17.90
CA GLN A 28 29.33 13.26 16.94
C GLN A 28 30.56 13.03 16.02
N ALA A 29 31.06 11.81 15.92
CA ALA A 29 32.29 11.49 15.17
C ALA A 29 32.04 10.86 13.78
N ILE A 30 30.77 10.65 13.37
CA ILE A 30 30.44 10.07 12.06
C ILE A 30 29.78 11.10 11.11
N GLU A 31 29.48 12.31 11.58
CA GLU A 31 28.80 13.32 10.76
C GLU A 31 29.67 13.98 9.67
N ASP A 32 30.98 13.78 9.66
CA ASP A 32 31.87 14.58 8.78
C ASP A 32 32.37 13.89 7.49
N THR A 33 31.90 12.69 7.10
CA THR A 33 32.45 12.04 5.90
C THR A 33 31.49 11.19 5.05
N VAL A 34 30.19 11.20 5.28
CA VAL A 34 29.27 10.55 4.35
C VAL A 34 28.41 11.62 3.67
N GLU A 35 28.97 12.28 2.65
CA GLU A 35 28.16 12.88 1.60
C GLU A 35 27.20 11.79 1.13
N SER A 36 25.90 12.02 1.27
CA SER A 36 24.86 11.14 0.71
C SER A 36 25.04 11.15 -0.82
N PRO A 37 25.68 10.14 -1.42
CA PRO A 37 26.26 10.32 -2.76
C PRO A 37 25.28 10.04 -3.89
N ILE A 38 23.98 9.83 -3.60
CA ILE A 38 23.20 9.08 -4.58
C ILE A 38 22.38 9.95 -5.50
N PHE A 39 21.83 11.04 -5.03
CA PHE A 39 21.06 11.96 -5.87
C PHE A 39 21.19 13.38 -5.32
N THR A 40 22.21 14.12 -5.76
CA THR A 40 22.23 15.57 -5.56
C THR A 40 21.19 16.22 -6.49
N PRO A 41 20.62 17.39 -6.12
CA PRO A 41 19.72 18.12 -7.01
C PRO A 41 20.32 18.42 -8.40
N GLU A 42 21.62 18.53 -8.51
CA GLU A 42 22.33 18.72 -9.79
C GLU A 42 22.42 17.44 -10.63
N ALA A 43 22.60 16.28 -9.98
CA ALA A 43 22.56 14.98 -10.68
C ALA A 43 21.13 14.65 -11.15
N THR A 44 20.11 15.11 -10.42
CA THR A 44 18.70 14.92 -10.80
C THR A 44 18.31 15.76 -12.01
N ALA A 45 18.79 17.01 -12.11
CA ALA A 45 18.49 17.86 -13.28
C ALA A 45 19.07 17.31 -14.60
N ALA A 46 20.17 16.55 -14.53
CA ALA A 46 20.74 15.87 -15.70
C ALA A 46 20.01 14.56 -16.05
N ALA A 47 19.32 13.93 -15.11
CA ALA A 47 18.57 12.69 -15.32
C ALA A 47 17.23 12.88 -16.04
N LEU A 48 16.71 14.10 -16.09
CA LEU A 48 15.40 14.46 -16.64
C LEU A 48 15.27 14.24 -18.17
N VAL A 49 16.34 13.93 -18.85
CA VAL A 49 16.37 13.63 -20.30
C VAL A 49 16.98 12.25 -20.55
N ALA A 50 17.30 11.52 -19.51
CA ALA A 50 17.97 10.23 -19.64
C ALA A 50 16.96 9.14 -20.04
N PRO A 51 17.33 8.24 -20.98
CA PRO A 51 16.56 7.04 -21.26
C PRO A 51 16.38 6.19 -19.98
N PRO A 52 15.31 5.35 -19.87
CA PRO A 52 15.11 4.47 -18.73
C PRO A 52 16.35 3.65 -18.34
N MET A 53 17.16 3.28 -19.33
CA MET A 53 18.39 2.51 -19.13
C MET A 53 19.47 3.26 -18.33
N GLU A 54 19.56 4.58 -18.47
CA GLU A 54 20.51 5.38 -17.69
C GLU A 54 20.05 5.51 -16.22
N PHE A 55 18.76 5.75 -16.00
CA PHE A 55 18.17 5.72 -14.64
C PHE A 55 18.39 4.36 -13.98
N LEU A 56 18.06 3.26 -14.68
CA LEU A 56 18.22 1.89 -14.17
C LEU A 56 19.69 1.55 -13.93
N GLY A 57 20.62 2.00 -14.78
CA GLY A 57 22.06 1.83 -14.58
C GLY A 57 22.53 2.49 -13.28
N THR A 58 22.05 3.71 -13.01
CA THR A 58 22.34 4.40 -11.75
C THR A 58 21.77 3.68 -10.55
N VAL A 59 20.54 3.15 -10.64
CA VAL A 59 19.92 2.34 -9.59
C VAL A 59 20.75 1.06 -9.35
N ASP A 60 21.13 0.36 -10.42
CA ASP A 60 21.93 -0.87 -10.33
C ASP A 60 23.29 -0.66 -9.64
N GLU A 61 23.99 0.40 -10.03
CA GLU A 61 25.32 0.71 -9.49
C GLU A 61 25.29 1.07 -7.99
N ARG A 62 24.18 1.66 -7.55
CA ARG A 62 24.06 2.19 -6.16
C ARG A 62 23.27 1.31 -5.21
N MET A 63 22.59 0.29 -5.70
CA MET A 63 21.64 -0.46 -4.89
C MET A 63 22.29 -1.16 -3.70
N SER A 64 23.49 -1.74 -3.88
CA SER A 64 24.21 -2.38 -2.77
C SER A 64 24.50 -1.39 -1.64
N ASP A 65 25.00 -0.20 -1.99
CA ASP A 65 25.32 0.86 -1.02
C ASP A 65 24.04 1.37 -0.32
N LEU A 66 22.91 1.46 -1.06
CA LEU A 66 21.62 1.86 -0.50
C LEU A 66 21.09 0.83 0.52
N LEU A 67 21.11 -0.45 0.15
CA LEU A 67 20.67 -1.53 1.04
C LEU A 67 21.49 -1.53 2.33
N ASP A 68 22.81 -1.40 2.21
CA ASP A 68 23.72 -1.36 3.35
C ASP A 68 23.49 -0.11 4.23
N TYR A 69 23.35 1.07 3.60
CA TYR A 69 23.15 2.34 4.30
C TYR A 69 21.85 2.34 5.13
N TYR A 70 20.74 1.87 4.53
CA TYR A 70 19.46 1.81 5.23
C TYR A 70 19.29 0.54 6.09
N GLY A 71 20.21 -0.41 5.98
CA GLY A 71 20.14 -1.69 6.69
C GLY A 71 18.95 -2.54 6.24
N VAL A 72 18.68 -2.57 4.93
CA VAL A 72 17.64 -3.38 4.29
C VAL A 72 18.29 -4.64 3.74
N PRO A 73 17.90 -5.85 4.18
CA PRO A 73 18.52 -7.11 3.71
C PRO A 73 18.32 -7.35 2.22
N GLY A 74 17.17 -6.98 1.69
CA GLY A 74 16.88 -7.11 0.28
C GLY A 74 15.63 -6.36 -0.16
N ALA A 75 15.55 -6.11 -1.46
CA ALA A 75 14.41 -5.45 -2.09
C ALA A 75 14.16 -6.00 -3.49
N SER A 76 12.89 -6.00 -3.91
CA SER A 76 12.48 -6.26 -5.29
C SER A 76 11.85 -5.01 -5.87
N LEU A 77 12.30 -4.59 -7.05
CA LEU A 77 11.87 -3.38 -7.73
C LEU A 77 11.30 -3.69 -9.11
N ALA A 78 10.34 -2.87 -9.54
CA ALA A 78 9.86 -2.90 -10.92
C ALA A 78 9.66 -1.48 -11.44
N LEU A 79 9.98 -1.25 -12.73
CA LEU A 79 9.78 0.02 -13.43
C LEU A 79 8.74 -0.16 -14.52
N VAL A 80 7.78 0.76 -14.53
CA VAL A 80 6.85 0.99 -15.64
C VAL A 80 7.30 2.22 -16.40
N HIS A 81 7.37 2.11 -17.72
CA HIS A 81 7.69 3.20 -18.63
C HIS A 81 6.78 3.13 -19.85
N GLN A 82 6.16 4.26 -20.21
CA GLN A 82 5.19 4.35 -21.30
C GLN A 82 4.05 3.32 -21.20
N GLY A 83 3.57 3.07 -19.97
CA GLY A 83 2.47 2.15 -19.71
C GLY A 83 2.82 0.66 -19.78
N GLU A 84 4.10 0.29 -19.87
CA GLU A 84 4.59 -1.08 -19.93
C GLU A 84 5.59 -1.39 -18.83
N VAL A 85 5.58 -2.63 -18.33
CA VAL A 85 6.60 -3.10 -17.38
C VAL A 85 7.89 -3.35 -18.14
N VAL A 86 8.88 -2.46 -17.99
CA VAL A 86 10.13 -2.53 -18.74
C VAL A 86 11.25 -3.20 -17.96
N TRP A 87 11.12 -3.36 -16.66
CA TRP A 87 12.18 -3.91 -15.84
C TRP A 87 11.66 -4.41 -14.49
N VAL A 88 12.18 -5.57 -14.05
CA VAL A 88 11.93 -6.16 -12.71
C VAL A 88 13.23 -6.78 -12.22
N LYS A 89 13.65 -6.47 -10.98
CA LYS A 89 14.90 -6.99 -10.43
C LYS A 89 14.86 -7.12 -8.90
N GLY A 90 15.44 -8.22 -8.41
CA GLY A 90 15.74 -8.43 -7.00
C GLY A 90 17.16 -7.99 -6.66
N TYR A 91 17.35 -7.49 -5.44
CA TYR A 91 18.64 -7.06 -4.89
C TYR A 91 18.80 -7.53 -3.45
N GLY A 92 20.01 -7.89 -3.06
CA GLY A 92 20.28 -8.41 -1.74
C GLY A 92 19.67 -9.79 -1.52
N LEU A 93 19.16 -10.03 -0.32
CA LEU A 93 18.73 -11.37 0.14
C LEU A 93 17.24 -11.38 0.50
N ALA A 94 16.52 -12.37 -0.02
CA ALA A 94 15.15 -12.69 0.39
C ALA A 94 15.13 -13.32 1.79
N ASP A 95 16.14 -14.10 2.10
CA ASP A 95 16.39 -14.62 3.44
C ASP A 95 17.89 -14.51 3.76
N ARG A 96 18.23 -13.63 4.70
CA ARG A 96 19.62 -13.40 5.09
C ARG A 96 20.18 -14.52 5.96
N VAL A 97 19.32 -15.26 6.66
CA VAL A 97 19.76 -16.36 7.54
C VAL A 97 20.10 -17.58 6.72
N GLN A 98 19.34 -17.86 5.67
CA GLN A 98 19.55 -18.96 4.74
C GLN A 98 20.39 -18.57 3.52
N GLU A 99 20.81 -17.31 3.42
CA GLU A 99 21.56 -16.74 2.28
C GLU A 99 20.84 -16.91 0.94
N ILE A 100 19.48 -16.86 0.95
CA ILE A 100 18.65 -16.96 -0.27
C ILE A 100 18.65 -15.60 -0.97
N PRO A 101 19.05 -15.51 -2.25
CA PRO A 101 19.05 -14.26 -2.98
C PRO A 101 17.62 -13.74 -3.23
N MET A 102 17.48 -12.42 -3.36
CA MET A 102 16.25 -11.77 -3.78
C MET A 102 16.07 -11.94 -5.29
N GLU A 103 15.00 -12.59 -5.70
CA GLU A 103 14.69 -12.84 -7.10
C GLU A 103 13.53 -11.93 -7.58
N PRO A 104 13.37 -11.70 -8.91
CA PRO A 104 12.27 -10.91 -9.46
C PRO A 104 10.87 -11.44 -9.10
N ASN A 105 10.75 -12.74 -8.85
CA ASN A 105 9.52 -13.43 -8.48
C ASN A 105 9.43 -13.77 -6.99
N THR A 106 10.28 -13.15 -6.16
CA THR A 106 10.15 -13.22 -4.70
C THR A 106 8.82 -12.61 -4.29
N VAL A 107 8.07 -13.32 -3.45
CA VAL A 107 6.75 -12.93 -2.96
C VAL A 107 6.87 -12.14 -1.67
N PHE A 108 6.02 -11.14 -1.51
CA PHE A 108 5.94 -10.30 -0.31
C PHE A 108 4.50 -10.20 0.17
N PRO A 109 4.25 -10.13 1.49
CA PRO A 109 3.00 -9.61 2.02
C PRO A 109 3.02 -8.10 1.80
N VAL A 110 2.18 -7.59 0.89
CA VAL A 110 2.20 -6.18 0.48
C VAL A 110 1.27 -5.31 1.30
N THR A 111 0.58 -5.92 2.27
CA THR A 111 -0.28 -5.27 3.25
C THR A 111 -1.23 -4.23 2.63
N SER A 112 -1.22 -2.96 3.06
CA SER A 112 -2.21 -1.96 2.66
C SER A 112 -2.24 -1.61 1.15
N ILE A 113 -1.30 -2.10 0.33
CA ILE A 113 -1.46 -2.08 -1.13
C ILE A 113 -2.71 -2.89 -1.54
N SER A 114 -3.12 -3.86 -0.72
CA SER A 114 -4.38 -4.61 -0.87
C SER A 114 -5.59 -3.71 -1.10
N THR A 115 -5.64 -2.54 -0.44
CA THR A 115 -6.79 -1.64 -0.56
C THR A 115 -7.01 -1.13 -1.98
N ALA A 116 -5.93 -0.81 -2.70
CA ALA A 116 -6.02 -0.39 -4.10
C ALA A 116 -6.56 -1.52 -4.98
N VAL A 117 -6.05 -2.74 -4.79
CA VAL A 117 -6.49 -3.92 -5.57
C VAL A 117 -7.93 -4.29 -5.24
N SER A 118 -8.30 -4.26 -3.94
CA SER A 118 -9.68 -4.54 -3.49
C SER A 118 -10.70 -3.53 -4.02
N ALA A 119 -10.28 -2.28 -4.21
CA ALA A 119 -11.14 -1.26 -4.80
C ALA A 119 -11.51 -1.59 -6.25
N TRP A 120 -10.61 -2.23 -7.02
CA TRP A 120 -10.94 -2.73 -8.37
C TRP A 120 -12.03 -3.76 -8.32
N GLY A 121 -12.00 -4.71 -7.36
CA GLY A 121 -13.07 -5.70 -7.19
C GLY A 121 -14.43 -5.07 -6.87
N ALA A 122 -14.48 -4.01 -6.10
CA ALA A 122 -15.73 -3.29 -5.87
C ALA A 122 -16.26 -2.60 -7.13
N LEU A 123 -15.36 -2.04 -7.94
CA LEU A 123 -15.75 -1.36 -9.16
C LEU A 123 -16.20 -2.31 -10.27
N THR A 124 -15.72 -3.57 -10.31
CA THR A 124 -16.27 -4.55 -11.25
C THR A 124 -17.76 -4.83 -10.98
N LEU A 125 -18.17 -4.95 -9.70
CA LEU A 125 -19.60 -5.07 -9.34
C LEU A 125 -20.39 -3.78 -9.60
N ALA A 126 -19.73 -2.64 -9.53
CA ALA A 126 -20.40 -1.37 -9.85
C ALA A 126 -20.62 -1.24 -11.37
N GLU A 127 -19.71 -1.69 -12.22
CA GLU A 127 -19.85 -1.64 -13.68
C GLU A 127 -20.91 -2.60 -14.21
N ASP A 128 -21.08 -3.76 -13.59
CA ASP A 128 -22.13 -4.71 -13.98
C ASP A 128 -23.51 -4.36 -13.40
N GLY A 129 -23.59 -3.32 -12.55
CA GLY A 129 -24.80 -2.81 -11.95
C GLY A 129 -25.27 -3.58 -10.71
N THR A 130 -24.48 -4.52 -10.21
CA THR A 130 -24.77 -5.26 -8.96
C THR A 130 -24.60 -4.38 -7.73
N LEU A 131 -23.65 -3.44 -7.76
CA LEU A 131 -23.33 -2.52 -6.67
C LEU A 131 -23.52 -1.06 -7.09
N ASP A 132 -24.36 -0.31 -6.37
CA ASP A 132 -24.35 1.14 -6.43
C ASP A 132 -23.36 1.68 -5.37
N LEU A 133 -22.30 2.35 -5.83
CA LEU A 133 -21.25 2.89 -4.94
C LEU A 133 -21.77 3.92 -3.94
N ASP A 134 -22.91 4.55 -4.21
CA ASP A 134 -23.50 5.62 -3.40
C ASP A 134 -24.72 5.15 -2.58
N ALA A 135 -25.18 3.92 -2.76
CA ALA A 135 -26.20 3.33 -1.90
C ALA A 135 -25.62 3.00 -0.51
N PRO A 136 -26.47 2.97 0.56
CA PRO A 136 -26.09 2.48 1.86
C PRO A 136 -25.55 1.04 1.80
N VAL A 137 -24.39 0.77 2.39
CA VAL A 137 -23.85 -0.60 2.42
C VAL A 137 -24.78 -1.57 3.16
N GLU A 138 -25.55 -1.06 4.14
CA GLU A 138 -26.53 -1.84 4.91
C GLU A 138 -27.68 -2.42 4.05
N ASP A 139 -27.93 -1.85 2.86
CA ASP A 139 -28.93 -2.38 1.93
C ASP A 139 -28.49 -3.71 1.30
N TYR A 140 -27.21 -4.00 1.30
CA TYR A 140 -26.61 -5.20 0.72
C TYR A 140 -26.21 -6.25 1.76
N LEU A 141 -25.84 -5.81 2.99
CA LEU A 141 -25.31 -6.69 4.02
C LEU A 141 -26.41 -7.44 4.75
N THR A 142 -26.26 -8.76 4.87
CA THR A 142 -27.21 -9.65 5.57
C THR A 142 -26.56 -10.40 6.75
N ARG A 143 -25.26 -10.70 6.67
CA ARG A 143 -24.53 -11.48 7.68
C ARG A 143 -24.09 -10.63 8.88
N TRP A 144 -23.93 -9.33 8.69
CA TRP A 144 -23.58 -8.36 9.71
C TRP A 144 -24.11 -6.98 9.32
N GLN A 145 -24.37 -6.13 10.32
CA GLN A 145 -24.82 -4.76 10.09
C GLN A 145 -24.18 -3.80 11.08
N LEU A 146 -23.99 -2.55 10.63
CA LEU A 146 -23.57 -1.47 11.51
C LEU A 146 -24.63 -1.23 12.58
N GLU A 147 -24.21 -1.14 13.83
CA GLU A 147 -25.14 -0.77 14.90
C GLU A 147 -25.55 0.70 14.77
N SER A 148 -26.85 0.95 14.98
CA SER A 148 -27.37 2.31 15.04
C SER A 148 -26.74 3.06 16.23
N GLY A 149 -26.25 4.25 15.99
CA GLY A 149 -25.55 5.06 16.99
C GLY A 149 -25.86 6.55 16.84
N THR A 150 -24.85 7.37 17.12
CA THR A 150 -24.97 8.85 17.02
C THR A 150 -25.08 9.33 15.56
N TYR A 151 -24.49 8.59 14.65
CA TYR A 151 -24.37 8.98 13.23
C TYR A 151 -25.29 8.13 12.36
N ASP A 152 -25.62 8.65 11.19
CA ASP A 152 -26.52 8.04 10.22
C ASP A 152 -25.81 6.97 9.41
N THR A 153 -26.07 5.68 9.69
CA THR A 153 -25.48 4.52 9.01
C THR A 153 -25.86 4.43 7.55
N ALA A 154 -27.03 4.95 7.16
CA ALA A 154 -27.45 5.02 5.76
C ALA A 154 -26.55 5.92 4.90
N LYS A 155 -25.64 6.67 5.50
CA LYS A 155 -24.62 7.43 4.80
C LYS A 155 -23.27 6.71 4.65
N VAL A 156 -23.15 5.51 5.19
CA VAL A 156 -21.98 4.67 4.93
C VAL A 156 -22.18 4.00 3.57
N THR A 157 -21.41 4.44 2.58
CA THR A 157 -21.48 3.96 1.20
C THR A 157 -20.16 3.33 0.78
N THR A 158 -20.17 2.47 -0.23
CA THR A 158 -18.95 1.84 -0.75
C THR A 158 -17.92 2.89 -1.19
N ARG A 159 -18.35 3.93 -1.90
CA ARG A 159 -17.48 5.06 -2.29
C ARG A 159 -16.74 5.65 -1.09
N ARG A 160 -17.42 5.84 0.03
CA ARG A 160 -16.85 6.39 1.25
C ARG A 160 -15.92 5.41 1.95
N ILE A 161 -16.21 4.13 1.90
CA ILE A 161 -15.31 3.09 2.41
C ILE A 161 -14.01 3.10 1.60
N LEU A 162 -14.10 3.05 0.27
CA LEU A 162 -12.95 3.03 -0.64
C LEU A 162 -12.06 4.26 -0.48
N SER A 163 -12.62 5.41 -0.20
CA SER A 163 -11.89 6.66 0.01
C SER A 163 -11.54 6.96 1.46
N HIS A 164 -11.80 6.03 2.39
CA HIS A 164 -11.59 6.23 3.84
C HIS A 164 -12.32 7.48 4.40
N THR A 165 -13.50 7.79 3.87
CA THR A 165 -14.34 8.89 4.34
C THR A 165 -15.65 8.42 4.96
N ALA A 166 -15.81 7.11 5.16
CA ALA A 166 -17.01 6.55 5.77
C ALA A 166 -17.17 6.84 7.26
N GLY A 167 -16.10 7.28 7.94
CA GLY A 167 -16.12 7.56 9.38
C GLY A 167 -16.10 6.30 10.26
N LEU A 168 -15.64 5.18 9.71
CA LEU A 168 -15.57 3.90 10.40
C LEU A 168 -14.32 3.80 11.28
N SER A 169 -14.45 3.10 12.41
CA SER A 169 -13.38 2.79 13.37
C SER A 169 -12.40 1.74 12.83
N VAL A 170 -11.50 1.25 13.69
CA VAL A 170 -10.49 0.21 13.45
C VAL A 170 -9.49 0.61 12.37
N LEU A 171 -8.44 1.29 12.82
CA LEU A 171 -7.32 1.72 11.97
C LEU A 171 -6.60 0.52 11.31
N GLY A 172 -6.42 -0.57 12.07
CA GLY A 172 -5.75 -1.79 11.63
C GLY A 172 -5.98 -2.92 12.62
N TYR A 173 -5.61 -4.11 12.22
CA TYR A 173 -5.69 -5.30 13.06
C TYR A 173 -4.28 -5.82 13.36
N SER A 174 -4.11 -6.39 14.55
CA SER A 174 -2.93 -7.19 14.84
C SER A 174 -2.90 -8.43 13.95
N GLY A 175 -1.72 -8.81 13.50
CA GLY A 175 -1.56 -10.07 12.75
C GLY A 175 -1.58 -11.28 13.69
N TYR A 176 -1.92 -12.42 13.14
CA TYR A 176 -1.97 -13.72 13.81
C TYR A 176 -0.73 -14.56 13.42
N PRO A 177 -0.12 -15.28 14.36
CA PRO A 177 1.03 -16.12 14.05
C PRO A 177 0.66 -17.42 13.32
N ASP A 178 -0.62 -17.80 13.37
CA ASP A 178 -1.16 -19.02 12.78
C ASP A 178 -2.46 -18.66 12.01
N PRO A 179 -2.52 -18.92 10.70
CA PRO A 179 -3.69 -18.59 9.88
C PRO A 179 -4.95 -19.32 10.35
N ASP A 180 -4.83 -20.52 10.95
CA ASP A 180 -5.97 -21.29 11.46
C ASP A 180 -6.60 -20.65 12.71
N THR A 181 -5.95 -19.65 13.31
CA THR A 181 -6.46 -18.91 14.47
C THR A 181 -7.11 -17.58 14.13
N ILE A 182 -7.17 -17.22 12.85
CA ILE A 182 -7.82 -16.00 12.39
C ILE A 182 -9.33 -16.11 12.64
N PRO A 183 -9.94 -15.13 13.34
CA PRO A 183 -11.40 -15.12 13.57
C PRO A 183 -12.18 -15.04 12.26
N ALA A 184 -13.42 -15.52 12.29
CA ALA A 184 -14.34 -15.28 11.19
C ALA A 184 -14.55 -13.77 10.95
N LEU A 185 -14.86 -13.39 9.71
CA LEU A 185 -15.00 -11.98 9.33
C LEU A 185 -16.08 -11.26 10.17
N GLU A 186 -17.18 -11.94 10.44
CA GLU A 186 -18.26 -11.40 11.27
C GLU A 186 -17.82 -11.17 12.73
N ASP A 187 -16.96 -12.03 13.27
CA ASP A 187 -16.40 -11.88 14.62
C ASP A 187 -15.43 -10.70 14.69
N LEU A 188 -14.66 -10.44 13.61
CA LEU A 188 -13.83 -9.25 13.48
C LEU A 188 -14.69 -7.99 13.45
N LEU A 189 -15.72 -7.97 12.63
CA LEU A 189 -16.62 -6.82 12.47
C LEU A 189 -17.37 -6.52 13.76
N ALA A 190 -17.84 -7.57 14.46
CA ALA A 190 -18.55 -7.45 15.73
C ALA A 190 -17.65 -7.15 16.93
N GLY A 191 -16.31 -7.28 16.79
CA GLY A 191 -15.37 -7.19 17.91
C GLY A 191 -15.59 -8.29 18.96
N SER A 192 -16.09 -9.45 18.56
CA SER A 192 -16.35 -10.58 19.46
C SER A 192 -15.11 -11.45 19.68
N ALA A 193 -14.09 -11.32 18.82
CA ALA A 193 -12.81 -11.98 19.00
C ALA A 193 -11.94 -11.27 20.04
N GLU A 194 -11.13 -12.04 20.77
CA GLU A 194 -10.29 -11.51 21.86
C GLU A 194 -9.26 -10.49 21.31
N GLY A 195 -9.23 -9.30 21.89
CA GLY A 195 -8.30 -8.24 21.52
C GLY A 195 -8.62 -7.53 20.21
N VAL A 196 -9.79 -7.73 19.65
CA VAL A 196 -10.28 -7.09 18.43
C VAL A 196 -11.33 -6.03 18.79
N ASP A 197 -11.11 -4.81 18.29
CA ASP A 197 -12.09 -3.74 18.43
C ASP A 197 -13.20 -3.92 17.37
N ARG A 198 -14.45 -3.71 17.80
CA ARG A 198 -15.62 -3.69 16.91
C ARG A 198 -15.53 -2.58 15.87
N VAL A 199 -16.05 -2.85 14.68
CA VAL A 199 -16.22 -1.81 13.65
C VAL A 199 -17.45 -0.98 13.96
N GLU A 200 -17.26 0.31 14.19
CA GLU A 200 -18.28 1.28 14.58
C GLU A 200 -18.24 2.53 13.70
N LEU A 201 -19.37 3.18 13.54
CA LEU A 201 -19.46 4.50 12.93
C LEU A 201 -19.18 5.58 13.99
N ILE A 202 -17.99 6.17 13.94
CA ILE A 202 -17.47 7.08 14.97
C ILE A 202 -17.36 8.54 14.55
N GLU A 203 -17.54 8.83 13.24
CA GLU A 203 -17.54 10.17 12.67
C GLU A 203 -18.66 10.34 11.65
N VAL A 204 -18.99 11.59 11.31
CA VAL A 204 -19.97 11.86 10.25
C VAL A 204 -19.45 11.38 8.90
N PRO A 205 -20.13 10.46 8.21
CA PRO A 205 -19.70 9.99 6.90
C PRO A 205 -19.54 11.13 5.89
N GLY A 206 -18.39 11.16 5.21
CA GLY A 206 -18.03 12.18 4.24
C GLY A 206 -17.46 13.47 4.82
N ALA A 207 -17.37 13.63 6.15
CA ALA A 207 -16.86 14.86 6.76
C ALA A 207 -15.34 14.95 6.78
N THR A 208 -14.68 13.84 7.10
CA THR A 208 -13.23 13.76 7.26
C THR A 208 -12.69 12.51 6.59
N TRP A 209 -11.40 12.52 6.32
CA TRP A 209 -10.66 11.32 5.97
C TRP A 209 -10.15 10.65 7.25
N ARG A 210 -10.42 9.36 7.36
CA ARG A 210 -9.91 8.49 8.43
C ARG A 210 -9.62 7.12 7.85
N TYR A 211 -8.33 6.76 7.81
CA TYR A 211 -7.96 5.41 7.40
C TYR A 211 -8.67 4.36 8.28
N SER A 212 -9.26 3.35 7.66
CA SER A 212 -9.97 2.29 8.37
C SER A 212 -9.80 0.95 7.65
N ALA A 213 -9.04 0.04 8.27
CA ALA A 213 -9.01 -1.36 7.86
C ALA A 213 -10.36 -2.04 8.17
N GLY A 214 -11.04 -1.59 9.25
CA GLY A 214 -12.41 -2.05 9.54
C GLY A 214 -13.40 -1.72 8.44
N GLY A 215 -13.26 -0.57 7.78
CA GLY A 215 -14.05 -0.24 6.60
C GLY A 215 -13.81 -1.22 5.45
N TYR A 216 -12.57 -1.63 5.22
CA TYR A 216 -12.25 -2.64 4.21
C TYR A 216 -12.66 -4.06 4.63
N SER A 217 -12.78 -4.37 5.92
CA SER A 217 -13.45 -5.61 6.37
C SER A 217 -14.96 -5.59 6.05
N VAL A 218 -15.62 -4.42 6.15
CA VAL A 218 -17.00 -4.26 5.66
C VAL A 218 -17.08 -4.44 4.14
N LEU A 219 -16.11 -3.91 3.40
CA LEU A 219 -16.00 -4.10 1.95
C LEU A 219 -15.81 -5.58 1.59
N GLU A 220 -14.95 -6.30 2.32
CA GLU A 220 -14.72 -7.74 2.15
C GLU A 220 -16.04 -8.51 2.25
N LEU A 221 -16.80 -8.29 3.33
CA LEU A 221 -18.11 -8.90 3.52
C LEU A 221 -19.08 -8.54 2.40
N LEU A 222 -19.11 -7.28 1.98
CA LEU A 222 -19.96 -6.79 0.90
C LEU A 222 -19.69 -7.54 -0.42
N LEU A 223 -18.40 -7.68 -0.77
CA LEU A 223 -18.03 -8.38 -2.00
C LEU A 223 -18.38 -9.88 -1.95
N GLU A 224 -18.21 -10.52 -0.79
CA GLU A 224 -18.64 -11.91 -0.59
C GLU A 224 -20.15 -12.10 -0.74
N GLU A 225 -20.95 -11.23 -0.13
CA GLU A 225 -22.40 -11.32 -0.19
C GLU A 225 -22.96 -11.04 -1.57
N LEU A 226 -22.38 -10.11 -2.31
CA LEU A 226 -22.82 -9.77 -3.65
C LEU A 226 -22.36 -10.78 -4.71
N SER A 227 -21.14 -11.33 -4.58
CA SER A 227 -20.63 -12.33 -5.54
C SER A 227 -21.09 -13.75 -5.24
N GLY A 228 -21.40 -14.06 -3.98
CA GLY A 228 -21.64 -15.42 -3.51
C GLY A 228 -20.41 -16.32 -3.44
N GLU A 229 -19.22 -15.73 -3.55
CA GLU A 229 -17.90 -16.40 -3.49
C GLU A 229 -17.10 -15.89 -2.29
N SER A 230 -16.04 -16.62 -1.89
CA SER A 230 -15.09 -16.03 -0.94
C SER A 230 -14.41 -14.82 -1.58
N PHE A 231 -14.03 -13.82 -0.74
CA PHE A 231 -13.34 -12.62 -1.22
C PHE A 231 -12.11 -12.96 -2.06
N SER A 232 -11.28 -13.91 -1.60
CA SER A 232 -10.07 -14.31 -2.31
C SER A 232 -10.36 -14.94 -3.68
N ALA A 233 -11.38 -15.80 -3.78
CA ALA A 233 -11.79 -16.42 -5.03
C ALA A 233 -12.33 -15.37 -6.02
N TYR A 234 -13.19 -14.47 -5.54
CA TYR A 234 -13.72 -13.37 -6.33
C TYR A 234 -12.59 -12.47 -6.89
N MET A 235 -11.68 -12.01 -6.04
CA MET A 235 -10.57 -11.15 -6.46
C MET A 235 -9.63 -11.85 -7.44
N GLN A 236 -9.40 -13.16 -7.25
CA GLN A 236 -8.59 -13.96 -8.16
C GLN A 236 -9.18 -13.99 -9.56
N GLN A 237 -10.50 -14.19 -9.68
CA GLN A 237 -11.19 -14.34 -10.96
C GLN A 237 -11.45 -12.99 -11.64
N GLN A 238 -11.83 -11.98 -10.89
CA GLN A 238 -12.30 -10.72 -11.46
C GLN A 238 -11.19 -9.68 -11.64
N VAL A 239 -10.09 -9.79 -10.88
CA VAL A 239 -9.03 -8.77 -10.89
C VAL A 239 -7.66 -9.38 -11.20
N LEU A 240 -7.17 -10.31 -10.38
CA LEU A 240 -5.77 -10.74 -10.45
C LEU A 240 -5.47 -11.51 -11.74
N GLN A 241 -6.28 -12.50 -12.09
CA GLN A 241 -6.10 -13.28 -13.33
C GLN A 241 -6.25 -12.42 -14.60
N PRO A 242 -7.31 -11.61 -14.75
CA PRO A 242 -7.46 -10.77 -15.94
C PRO A 242 -6.31 -9.76 -16.12
N LEU A 243 -5.73 -9.26 -15.03
CA LEU A 243 -4.57 -8.35 -15.07
C LEU A 243 -3.23 -9.09 -15.24
N GLY A 244 -3.23 -10.43 -15.30
CA GLY A 244 -2.02 -11.23 -15.45
C GLY A 244 -1.12 -11.25 -14.22
N MET A 245 -1.67 -11.01 -13.02
CA MET A 245 -0.99 -11.05 -11.73
C MET A 245 -0.88 -12.49 -11.22
N ALA A 246 -0.14 -13.33 -11.96
CA ALA A 246 -0.14 -14.78 -11.77
C ALA A 246 0.55 -15.26 -10.49
N ASP A 247 1.46 -14.46 -9.93
CA ASP A 247 2.16 -14.73 -8.67
C ASP A 247 1.52 -14.00 -7.47
N SER A 248 0.28 -13.48 -7.64
CA SER A 248 -0.46 -12.74 -6.61
C SER A 248 -1.71 -13.47 -6.15
N SER A 249 -2.02 -13.38 -4.85
CA SER A 249 -3.26 -13.92 -4.27
C SER A 249 -3.56 -13.28 -2.91
N PHE A 250 -4.83 -13.33 -2.49
CA PHE A 250 -5.25 -12.93 -1.14
C PHE A 250 -5.19 -14.09 -0.12
N GLU A 251 -4.80 -15.27 -0.57
CA GLU A 251 -4.49 -16.41 0.28
C GLU A 251 -3.11 -16.93 -0.10
N LEU A 252 -2.22 -17.10 0.89
CA LEU A 252 -0.87 -17.58 0.65
C LEU A 252 -0.89 -19.03 0.16
N THR A 253 -0.58 -19.25 -1.10
CA THR A 253 -0.52 -20.57 -1.70
C THR A 253 0.79 -21.29 -1.38
N ALA A 254 0.82 -22.63 -1.48
CA ALA A 254 2.03 -23.40 -1.26
C ALA A 254 3.19 -22.98 -2.20
N ALA A 255 2.87 -22.64 -3.45
CA ALA A 255 3.88 -22.17 -4.41
C ALA A 255 4.46 -20.80 -4.04
N GLN A 256 3.63 -19.91 -3.48
CA GLN A 256 4.09 -18.62 -2.99
C GLN A 256 4.88 -18.74 -1.69
N GLN A 257 4.52 -19.68 -0.81
CA GLN A 257 5.26 -19.94 0.42
C GLN A 257 6.73 -20.31 0.15
N GLU A 258 7.01 -21.01 -0.94
CA GLU A 258 8.39 -21.37 -1.35
C GLU A 258 9.21 -20.15 -1.81
N LYS A 259 8.55 -19.08 -2.22
CA LYS A 259 9.16 -17.86 -2.73
C LYS A 259 9.01 -16.66 -1.77
N LEU A 260 8.41 -16.88 -0.60
CA LEU A 260 8.11 -15.81 0.34
C LEU A 260 9.40 -15.28 0.97
N ALA A 261 9.60 -13.97 0.94
CA ALA A 261 10.71 -13.34 1.63
C ALA A 261 10.60 -13.51 3.15
N ALA A 262 11.72 -13.67 3.83
CA ALA A 262 11.80 -13.54 5.28
C ALA A 262 11.80 -12.06 5.67
N GLY A 263 10.96 -11.66 6.62
CA GLY A 263 10.89 -10.29 7.13
C GLY A 263 11.92 -10.03 8.23
N PHE A 264 12.39 -8.78 8.32
CA PHE A 264 13.38 -8.37 9.31
C PHE A 264 12.93 -7.11 10.06
N ASP A 265 13.03 -7.13 11.38
CA ASP A 265 12.73 -5.98 12.23
C ASP A 265 13.80 -4.86 12.12
N ALA A 266 13.57 -3.74 12.80
CA ALA A 266 14.52 -2.63 12.84
C ALA A 266 15.88 -2.99 13.48
N ALA A 267 15.94 -4.04 14.30
CA ALA A 267 17.19 -4.61 14.85
C ALA A 267 17.81 -5.66 13.92
N GLN A 268 17.25 -5.85 12.73
CA GLN A 268 17.68 -6.82 11.73
C GLN A 268 17.55 -8.29 12.20
N GLN A 269 16.62 -8.57 13.11
CA GLN A 269 16.26 -9.93 13.48
C GLN A 269 15.12 -10.42 12.59
N VAL A 270 15.14 -11.70 12.26
CA VAL A 270 14.03 -12.34 11.54
C VAL A 270 12.76 -12.23 12.37
N VAL A 271 11.68 -11.77 11.74
CA VAL A 271 10.35 -11.76 12.35
C VAL A 271 9.58 -13.01 11.96
N ALA A 272 8.79 -13.52 12.88
CA ALA A 272 7.88 -14.62 12.56
C ALA A 272 6.84 -14.15 11.54
N PRO A 273 6.40 -15.00 10.60
CA PRO A 273 5.30 -14.68 9.71
C PRO A 273 4.06 -14.28 10.50
N VAL A 274 3.35 -13.26 10.02
CA VAL A 274 2.04 -12.84 10.55
C VAL A 274 1.02 -12.79 9.44
N TYR A 275 -0.19 -13.24 9.75
CA TYR A 275 -1.33 -13.29 8.85
C TYR A 275 -2.36 -12.26 9.29
N TYR A 276 -2.72 -11.34 8.41
CA TYR A 276 -3.64 -10.26 8.74
C TYR A 276 -5.08 -10.69 8.48
N PRO A 277 -6.00 -10.49 9.45
CA PRO A 277 -7.36 -10.99 9.34
C PRO A 277 -8.27 -10.18 8.43
N ALA A 278 -7.94 -8.91 8.15
CA ALA A 278 -8.67 -8.06 7.23
C ALA A 278 -8.11 -8.25 5.81
N THR A 279 -8.59 -9.25 5.10
CA THR A 279 -8.05 -9.70 3.82
C THR A 279 -8.07 -8.59 2.77
N ALA A 280 -9.19 -7.88 2.63
CA ALA A 280 -9.32 -6.77 1.69
C ALA A 280 -8.41 -5.58 2.02
N ALA A 281 -8.05 -5.38 3.30
CA ALA A 281 -7.18 -4.29 3.72
C ALA A 281 -5.69 -4.62 3.65
N SER A 282 -5.30 -5.90 3.88
CA SER A 282 -3.89 -6.24 4.15
C SER A 282 -3.49 -7.66 3.74
N GLY A 283 -4.37 -8.43 3.10
CA GLY A 283 -4.16 -9.87 2.85
C GLY A 283 -3.44 -10.20 1.54
N LEU A 284 -3.12 -9.22 0.69
CA LEU A 284 -2.50 -9.50 -0.61
C LEU A 284 -1.02 -9.92 -0.45
N TYR A 285 -0.69 -11.05 -1.05
CA TYR A 285 0.68 -11.49 -1.35
C TYR A 285 0.95 -11.23 -2.82
N SER A 286 2.10 -10.63 -3.15
CA SER A 286 2.39 -10.24 -4.52
C SER A 286 3.89 -10.14 -4.78
N THR A 287 4.26 -9.94 -6.05
CA THR A 287 5.62 -9.64 -6.50
C THR A 287 5.71 -8.22 -7.04
N ALA A 288 6.91 -7.67 -7.16
CA ALA A 288 7.09 -6.35 -7.77
C ALA A 288 6.61 -6.32 -9.23
N GLY A 289 6.81 -7.42 -9.97
CA GLY A 289 6.35 -7.54 -11.35
C GLY A 289 4.82 -7.51 -11.49
N ASP A 290 4.10 -8.22 -10.62
CA ASP A 290 2.64 -8.24 -10.65
C ASP A 290 2.04 -6.90 -10.23
N LEU A 291 2.58 -6.25 -9.20
CA LEU A 291 2.15 -4.89 -8.83
C LEU A 291 2.44 -3.89 -9.95
N ALA A 292 3.55 -4.04 -10.68
CA ALA A 292 3.81 -3.20 -11.84
C ALA A 292 2.76 -3.42 -12.95
N ARG A 293 2.32 -4.67 -13.21
CA ARG A 293 1.19 -4.95 -14.12
C ARG A 293 -0.10 -4.28 -13.63
N PHE A 294 -0.36 -4.34 -12.33
CA PHE A 294 -1.50 -3.64 -11.73
C PHE A 294 -1.43 -2.12 -11.99
N LEU A 295 -0.26 -1.49 -11.84
CA LEU A 295 -0.09 -0.07 -12.16
C LEU A 295 -0.34 0.22 -13.63
N THR A 296 0.15 -0.64 -14.55
CA THR A 296 -0.08 -0.44 -15.99
C THR A 296 -1.54 -0.51 -16.39
N ALA A 297 -2.37 -1.20 -15.63
CA ALA A 297 -3.81 -1.26 -15.88
C ALA A 297 -4.52 0.08 -15.68
N ALA A 298 -3.97 0.98 -14.86
CA ALA A 298 -4.48 2.33 -14.66
C ALA A 298 -3.93 3.37 -15.68
N MET A 299 -3.16 2.92 -16.69
CA MET A 299 -2.49 3.76 -17.69
C MET A 299 -2.91 3.34 -19.09
N GLU A 300 -2.79 4.27 -20.05
CA GLU A 300 -2.82 3.92 -21.46
C GLU A 300 -1.54 3.14 -21.79
N GLY A 301 -1.71 1.94 -22.36
CA GLY A 301 -0.59 1.09 -22.74
C GLY A 301 -0.14 1.33 -24.18
N VAL A 302 1.00 0.73 -24.53
CA VAL A 302 1.47 0.68 -25.90
C VAL A 302 0.45 -0.02 -26.82
N GLU A 303 0.51 0.28 -28.13
CA GLU A 303 -0.42 -0.26 -29.14
C GLU A 303 -1.91 0.06 -28.85
N GLY A 304 -2.20 1.06 -27.97
CA GLY A 304 -3.56 1.49 -27.67
C GLY A 304 -4.28 0.57 -26.68
N ARG A 305 -3.57 -0.17 -25.84
CA ARG A 305 -4.22 -0.89 -24.72
C ARG A 305 -4.96 0.13 -23.85
N PRO A 306 -6.29 -0.02 -23.69
CA PRO A 306 -7.07 0.97 -22.98
C PRO A 306 -6.75 0.98 -21.48
N VAL A 307 -6.95 2.12 -20.85
CA VAL A 307 -7.02 2.23 -19.39
C VAL A 307 -8.07 1.26 -18.85
N GLY A 308 -7.78 0.62 -17.73
CA GLY A 308 -8.61 -0.43 -17.14
C GLY A 308 -8.28 -1.84 -17.61
N ALA A 309 -7.43 -1.98 -18.67
CA ALA A 309 -6.93 -3.26 -19.19
C ALA A 309 -8.03 -4.33 -19.42
N GLY A 310 -9.27 -3.90 -19.70
CA GLY A 310 -10.42 -4.77 -19.91
C GLY A 310 -11.07 -5.32 -18.63
N VAL A 311 -10.57 -4.93 -17.46
CA VAL A 311 -11.18 -5.24 -16.14
C VAL A 311 -12.13 -4.13 -15.73
N LEU A 312 -11.71 -2.88 -15.90
CA LEU A 312 -12.54 -1.71 -15.66
C LEU A 312 -12.61 -0.83 -16.91
N SER A 313 -13.64 -0.01 -16.99
CA SER A 313 -13.72 1.06 -17.99
C SER A 313 -12.73 2.20 -17.67
N PRO A 314 -12.28 2.97 -18.67
CA PRO A 314 -11.48 4.17 -18.43
C PRO A 314 -12.19 5.18 -17.51
N GLU A 315 -13.51 5.24 -17.58
CA GLU A 315 -14.37 6.09 -16.74
C GLU A 315 -14.28 5.71 -15.27
N SER A 316 -14.36 4.42 -14.94
CA SER A 316 -14.24 3.90 -13.57
C SER A 316 -12.84 4.16 -13.00
N VAL A 317 -11.79 3.91 -13.79
CA VAL A 317 -10.42 4.23 -13.36
C VAL A 317 -10.25 5.73 -13.13
N SER A 318 -10.76 6.57 -14.04
CA SER A 318 -10.73 8.02 -13.86
C SER A 318 -11.47 8.47 -12.60
N GLU A 319 -12.58 7.80 -12.26
CA GLU A 319 -13.34 8.09 -11.05
C GLU A 319 -12.59 7.68 -9.78
N MET A 320 -11.90 6.53 -9.78
CA MET A 320 -11.04 6.12 -8.66
C MET A 320 -9.97 7.15 -8.34
N LEU A 321 -9.41 7.79 -9.34
CA LEU A 321 -8.33 8.76 -9.21
C LEU A 321 -8.82 10.19 -8.96
N ARG A 322 -10.14 10.40 -8.81
CA ARG A 322 -10.68 11.70 -8.36
C ARG A 322 -10.49 11.86 -6.87
N PRO A 323 -10.01 13.04 -6.42
CA PRO A 323 -9.96 13.34 -5.00
C PRO A 323 -11.33 13.28 -4.35
N ALA A 324 -11.49 12.51 -3.29
CA ALA A 324 -12.63 12.61 -2.39
C ALA A 324 -12.63 14.00 -1.72
N VAL A 325 -13.82 14.59 -1.51
CA VAL A 325 -13.97 15.97 -1.06
C VAL A 325 -13.39 16.13 0.35
N ASN A 326 -12.58 17.17 0.54
CA ASN A 326 -12.10 17.68 1.86
C ASN A 326 -11.25 16.70 2.69
N THR A 327 -10.43 15.87 2.06
CA THR A 327 -9.71 14.79 2.74
C THR A 327 -8.24 15.07 3.05
N TRP A 328 -7.71 16.22 2.75
CA TRP A 328 -6.27 16.48 2.70
C TRP A 328 -5.53 16.50 4.06
N SER A 329 -6.22 16.69 5.18
CA SER A 329 -5.55 16.91 6.48
C SER A 329 -4.92 15.68 7.13
N ALA A 330 -5.08 14.50 6.55
CA ALA A 330 -4.73 13.25 7.21
C ALA A 330 -3.45 12.59 6.70
N PHE A 331 -2.96 12.99 5.52
CA PHE A 331 -1.66 12.50 5.07
C PHE A 331 -0.55 13.42 5.60
N GLN A 332 0.50 12.85 6.17
CA GLN A 332 1.71 13.57 6.65
C GLN A 332 2.44 14.33 5.52
N TYR A 333 1.93 14.25 4.30
CA TYR A 333 2.53 14.82 3.09
C TYR A 333 2.09 16.25 2.78
N GLY A 334 1.48 16.94 3.76
CA GLY A 334 1.13 18.34 3.64
C GLY A 334 -0.12 18.61 2.79
N GLU A 335 -0.29 19.86 2.34
CA GLU A 335 -1.48 20.37 1.66
C GLU A 335 -1.72 19.75 0.27
N GLN A 336 -0.75 19.04 -0.29
CA GLN A 336 -0.81 18.45 -1.62
C GLN A 336 -1.44 17.06 -1.64
N GLY A 337 -1.56 16.39 -0.48
CA GLY A 337 -2.10 15.04 -0.36
C GLY A 337 -3.62 15.00 -0.36
N LYS A 338 -4.22 14.09 -1.13
CA LYS A 338 -5.65 13.82 -1.21
C LYS A 338 -5.88 12.31 -1.23
N ALA A 339 -7.11 11.87 -1.06
CA ALA A 339 -7.48 10.47 -1.20
C ALA A 339 -8.39 10.25 -2.40
N GLY A 340 -8.09 9.26 -3.20
CA GLY A 340 -8.98 8.63 -4.18
C GLY A 340 -9.61 7.36 -3.61
N MET A 341 -10.26 6.56 -4.44
CA MET A 341 -10.78 5.26 -4.05
C MET A 341 -9.64 4.21 -4.08
N GLY A 342 -9.15 3.82 -2.91
CA GLY A 342 -8.03 2.89 -2.74
C GLY A 342 -6.64 3.51 -2.87
N TYR A 343 -6.51 4.80 -3.16
CA TYR A 343 -5.24 5.45 -3.46
C TYR A 343 -5.03 6.75 -2.70
N ALA A 344 -3.76 7.03 -2.39
CA ALA A 344 -3.31 8.38 -2.08
C ALA A 344 -2.97 9.12 -3.38
N LEU A 345 -3.36 10.39 -3.46
CA LEU A 345 -3.11 11.26 -4.59
C LEU A 345 -2.26 12.44 -4.15
N TYR A 346 -1.18 12.72 -4.87
CA TYR A 346 -0.29 13.83 -4.55
C TYR A 346 -0.05 14.71 -5.79
N ASN A 347 -0.48 15.96 -5.71
CA ASN A 347 -0.31 16.89 -6.81
C ASN A 347 1.08 17.53 -6.77
N LEU A 348 1.88 17.31 -7.79
CA LEU A 348 3.15 17.99 -7.99
C LEU A 348 2.95 19.45 -8.41
N ARG A 349 3.97 20.29 -8.20
CA ARG A 349 3.91 21.72 -8.54
C ARG A 349 3.74 22.00 -10.05
N ASN A 350 4.15 21.07 -10.90
CA ASN A 350 3.98 21.15 -12.35
C ASN A 350 2.62 20.62 -12.85
N GLY A 351 1.70 20.26 -11.92
CA GLY A 351 0.35 19.82 -12.24
C GLY A 351 0.19 18.31 -12.44
N ILE A 352 1.27 17.54 -12.46
CA ILE A 352 1.22 16.09 -12.55
C ILE A 352 0.70 15.52 -11.22
N THR A 353 -0.19 14.52 -11.29
CA THR A 353 -0.66 13.80 -10.11
C THR A 353 0.10 12.48 -9.96
N LEU A 354 0.79 12.33 -8.83
CA LEU A 354 1.27 11.02 -8.39
C LEU A 354 0.14 10.28 -7.69
N VAL A 355 -0.04 9.03 -8.08
CA VAL A 355 -0.95 8.07 -7.45
C VAL A 355 -0.11 7.08 -6.68
N LEU A 356 -0.31 7.01 -5.37
CA LEU A 356 0.56 6.27 -4.48
C LEU A 356 -0.25 5.28 -3.63
N GLN A 357 0.39 4.17 -3.30
CA GLN A 357 -0.05 3.28 -2.26
C GLN A 357 1.15 2.71 -1.51
N PHE A 358 1.04 2.70 -0.19
CA PHE A 358 2.06 2.17 0.69
C PHE A 358 1.52 0.98 1.47
N GLY A 359 2.39 0.06 1.78
CA GLY A 359 2.10 -1.07 2.64
C GLY A 359 3.19 -1.24 3.69
N GLY A 360 2.79 -1.59 4.91
CA GLY A 360 3.73 -1.85 5.97
C GLY A 360 3.17 -2.89 6.92
N GLY A 361 3.94 -3.92 7.10
CA GLY A 361 3.71 -4.99 8.04
C GLY A 361 4.98 -5.24 8.84
N GLN A 362 4.91 -6.14 9.77
CA GLN A 362 6.04 -6.54 10.58
C GLN A 362 7.13 -7.13 9.67
N GLY A 363 8.29 -6.45 9.60
CA GLY A 363 9.42 -6.85 8.78
C GLY A 363 9.31 -6.54 7.28
N PHE A 364 8.31 -5.77 6.83
CA PHE A 364 8.10 -5.47 5.41
C PHE A 364 7.65 -4.03 5.18
N ARG A 365 8.14 -3.43 4.09
CA ARG A 365 7.65 -2.15 3.57
C ARG A 365 7.48 -2.25 2.06
N SER A 366 6.35 -1.76 1.58
CA SER A 366 5.95 -1.83 0.18
C SER A 366 5.51 -0.46 -0.29
N MET A 367 5.85 -0.12 -1.52
CA MET A 367 5.44 1.10 -2.18
C MET A 367 5.13 0.81 -3.64
N ALA A 368 3.99 1.33 -4.09
CA ALA A 368 3.63 1.39 -5.50
C ALA A 368 3.27 2.84 -5.82
N VAL A 369 3.89 3.41 -6.84
CA VAL A 369 3.65 4.79 -7.28
C VAL A 369 3.55 4.84 -8.79
N MET A 370 2.66 5.70 -9.29
CA MET A 370 2.53 5.95 -10.72
C MET A 370 2.21 7.43 -11.00
N ALA A 371 2.58 7.86 -12.21
CA ALA A 371 2.12 9.08 -12.85
C ALA A 371 1.34 8.65 -14.12
N PRO A 372 0.04 8.36 -14.01
CA PRO A 372 -0.73 7.74 -15.10
C PRO A 372 -0.72 8.57 -16.39
N GLU A 373 -0.74 9.89 -16.28
CA GLU A 373 -0.71 10.83 -17.41
C GLU A 373 0.58 10.71 -18.24
N LEU A 374 1.66 10.21 -17.62
CA LEU A 374 2.96 10.03 -18.27
C LEU A 374 3.25 8.58 -18.66
N GLY A 375 2.43 7.63 -18.19
CA GLY A 375 2.70 6.20 -18.35
C GLY A 375 3.86 5.70 -17.51
N GLU A 376 4.21 6.38 -16.41
CA GLU A 376 5.36 6.08 -15.58
C GLU A 376 4.96 5.46 -14.23
N GLY A 377 5.72 4.49 -13.74
CA GLY A 377 5.46 3.87 -12.43
C GLY A 377 6.68 3.18 -11.83
N LEU A 378 6.69 3.08 -10.51
CA LEU A 378 7.72 2.39 -9.74
C LEU A 378 7.07 1.55 -8.64
N VAL A 379 7.54 0.33 -8.49
CA VAL A 379 7.24 -0.54 -7.35
C VAL A 379 8.53 -0.81 -6.58
N VAL A 380 8.45 -0.71 -5.25
CA VAL A 380 9.54 -1.05 -4.32
C VAL A 380 8.98 -1.92 -3.22
N LEU A 381 9.48 -3.15 -3.11
CA LEU A 381 9.15 -4.09 -2.05
C LEU A 381 10.43 -4.40 -1.27
N SER A 382 10.42 -4.23 0.05
CA SER A 382 11.57 -4.51 0.90
C SER A 382 11.18 -5.38 2.09
N ASN A 383 12.08 -6.27 2.48
CA ASN A 383 11.88 -7.18 3.60
C ASN A 383 12.48 -6.65 4.92
N SER A 384 12.21 -5.39 5.23
CA SER A 384 12.71 -4.74 6.45
C SER A 384 11.77 -3.69 7.00
N ASP A 385 11.68 -3.59 8.33
CA ASP A 385 11.04 -2.44 9.00
C ASP A 385 11.74 -1.10 8.72
N ARG A 386 13.00 -1.13 8.27
CA ARG A 386 13.77 0.05 7.83
C ARG A 386 13.53 0.42 6.36
N GLY A 387 12.69 -0.30 5.65
CA GLY A 387 12.46 -0.10 4.22
C GLY A 387 11.72 1.19 3.85
N GLU A 388 11.17 1.94 4.83
CA GLU A 388 10.40 3.16 4.55
C GLU A 388 11.27 4.27 3.96
N GLU A 389 12.35 4.66 4.64
CA GLU A 389 13.27 5.70 4.15
C GLU A 389 13.96 5.27 2.84
N PHE A 390 14.32 4.00 2.73
CA PHE A 390 14.85 3.41 1.49
C PHE A 390 13.87 3.59 0.32
N SER A 391 12.59 3.24 0.50
CA SER A 391 11.55 3.37 -0.53
C SER A 391 11.31 4.84 -0.89
N MET A 392 11.28 5.73 0.11
CA MET A 392 11.13 7.17 -0.10
C MET A 392 12.29 7.77 -0.88
N ARG A 393 13.52 7.30 -0.66
CA ARG A 393 14.68 7.73 -1.43
C ARG A 393 14.56 7.37 -2.90
N LEU A 394 14.08 6.15 -3.18
CA LEU A 394 13.82 5.69 -4.55
C LEU A 394 12.66 6.45 -5.21
N LEU A 395 11.58 6.73 -4.46
CA LEU A 395 10.49 7.58 -4.92
C LEU A 395 10.98 8.95 -5.37
N CYS A 396 11.82 9.60 -4.56
CA CYS A 396 12.34 10.93 -4.86
C CYS A 396 13.19 10.94 -6.15
N ALA A 397 14.05 9.94 -6.30
CA ALA A 397 14.87 9.78 -7.48
C ALA A 397 14.04 9.49 -8.73
N TRP A 398 13.09 8.55 -8.62
CA TRP A 398 12.18 8.22 -9.71
C TRP A 398 11.30 9.42 -10.10
N SER A 399 10.73 10.12 -9.12
CA SER A 399 9.86 11.27 -9.42
C SER A 399 10.62 12.38 -10.14
N ALA A 400 11.86 12.67 -9.73
CA ALA A 400 12.71 13.63 -10.42
C ALA A 400 12.96 13.23 -11.87
N TRP A 401 13.27 11.95 -12.11
CA TRP A 401 13.50 11.43 -13.45
C TRP A 401 12.22 11.38 -14.30
N ALA A 402 11.13 10.83 -13.74
CA ALA A 402 9.90 10.55 -14.50
C ALA A 402 9.05 11.80 -14.75
N THR A 403 9.08 12.80 -13.84
CA THR A 403 8.11 13.90 -13.82
C THR A 403 8.73 15.29 -13.93
N ASP A 404 10.05 15.40 -14.02
CA ASP A 404 10.78 16.68 -13.91
C ASP A 404 10.43 17.46 -12.64
N ASN A 405 10.05 16.74 -11.57
CA ASN A 405 9.68 17.37 -10.31
C ASN A 405 9.95 16.45 -9.12
N VAL A 406 10.20 17.05 -7.96
CA VAL A 406 10.42 16.33 -6.71
C VAL A 406 9.33 16.70 -5.72
N PRO A 407 8.60 15.72 -5.15
CA PRO A 407 7.60 15.99 -4.13
C PRO A 407 8.19 16.74 -2.92
N GLU A 408 7.38 17.59 -2.28
CA GLU A 408 7.84 18.34 -1.09
C GLU A 408 8.31 17.43 0.05
N MET A 409 7.69 16.25 0.19
CA MET A 409 8.12 15.24 1.17
C MET A 409 9.57 14.79 0.98
N CYS A 410 10.13 14.93 -0.21
CA CYS A 410 11.53 14.59 -0.50
C CYS A 410 12.53 15.63 0.00
N THR A 411 12.09 16.86 0.30
CA THR A 411 13.00 17.93 0.77
C THR A 411 13.49 17.72 2.20
N SER A 412 12.80 16.87 2.97
CA SER A 412 13.17 16.49 4.34
C SER A 412 14.08 15.25 4.41
N ILE A 413 14.27 14.56 3.27
CA ILE A 413 15.11 13.36 3.15
C ILE A 413 16.45 13.80 2.54
N GLN A 414 17.27 14.47 3.35
CA GLN A 414 18.64 14.87 2.98
C GLN A 414 19.65 13.87 3.49
#